data_124b5d3ab39941427f0923f5bb8870bf
#
_entry.id   124b5d3ab39941427f0923f5bb8870bf
#
_cell.length_a   1.000
_cell.length_b   1.000
_cell.length_c   1.000
_cell.angle_alpha   90.00
_cell.angle_beta   90.00
_cell.angle_gamma   90.00
#
_symmetry.space_group_name_H-M   'P 1'
#
loop_
_entity.id
_entity.type
_entity.pdbx_description
1 polymer ?
#
loop_
_entity_poly.entity_id
_entity_poly.type
_entity_poly.pdbx_seq_one_letter_code
_entity_poly.pdbx_strand_id
1 'polypeptide(L)'
;FEHTTEFGSLLFPAADAWLDEPTNAWSCLVSDQPEVAVGAANAQAILDSIPPATGFSISGGTPAVAAFRTALDHLMALPNEQPKAIVLVTDGAANCSEEEAPGDTLFAYDARLPQIVEDAYTQQQIPTYVVGIDIRDFMGSKPAVNTHHSLSEVALAGGVPRQGGDPYYNSVNQIELTDALDTVLHQIECTVKLPEAPEHPDELRVDVDGNPVPQLANCSEGDGWAWSNPNGPHTHLELCGFACDALQDVGAVGVHYGCPD
;
A
#
# COMPACT_ATOMS: atom_id res chain seq x y z
N PHE A 1 15.67 -0.10 -9.48
CA PHE A 1 14.37 0.42 -9.03
C PHE A 1 14.24 1.93 -9.23
N GLU A 2 15.19 2.76 -8.83
CA GLU A 2 15.10 4.24 -8.92
C GLU A 2 15.00 4.80 -10.36
N HIS A 3 15.21 4.01 -11.40
CA HIS A 3 15.19 4.50 -12.77
C HIS A 3 13.81 4.39 -13.44
N THR A 4 12.90 3.59 -12.87
CA THR A 4 11.59 3.31 -13.46
C THR A 4 10.44 3.68 -12.54
N THR A 5 10.62 3.64 -11.22
CA THR A 5 9.58 3.91 -10.22
C THR A 5 9.90 5.16 -9.41
N GLU A 6 8.94 6.06 -9.28
CA GLU A 6 9.05 7.28 -8.50
C GLU A 6 8.50 7.05 -7.08
N PHE A 7 9.25 7.50 -6.08
CA PHE A 7 8.91 7.31 -4.66
C PHE A 7 8.71 8.63 -3.94
N GLY A 8 7.88 8.60 -2.92
CA GLY A 8 7.74 9.63 -1.90
C GLY A 8 7.61 8.99 -0.52
N SER A 9 7.68 9.78 0.55
CA SER A 9 7.47 9.30 1.92
C SER A 9 6.66 10.26 2.75
N LEU A 10 5.81 9.69 3.62
CA LEU A 10 5.05 10.39 4.64
C LEU A 10 5.21 9.65 5.96
N LEU A 11 5.63 10.36 7.00
CA LEU A 11 5.80 9.80 8.34
C LEU A 11 4.53 9.98 9.18
N PHE A 12 4.18 8.94 9.94
CA PHE A 12 3.13 9.02 10.93
C PHE A 12 3.48 8.22 12.21
N PRO A 13 3.41 8.84 13.39
CA PRO A 13 3.24 10.29 13.55
C PRO A 13 4.40 11.06 12.92
N ALA A 14 4.19 12.35 12.71
CA ALA A 14 5.27 13.24 12.22
C ALA A 14 6.46 13.22 13.18
N ALA A 15 7.66 13.50 12.65
CA ALA A 15 8.91 13.44 13.43
C ALA A 15 8.94 14.33 14.66
N ASP A 16 8.18 15.42 14.67
CA ASP A 16 8.02 16.38 15.77
C ASP A 16 6.80 16.10 16.67
N ALA A 17 6.13 14.97 16.49
CA ALA A 17 5.05 14.55 17.39
C ALA A 17 5.59 14.21 18.79
N TRP A 18 4.84 14.58 19.81
CA TRP A 18 5.14 14.21 21.20
C TRP A 18 3.86 13.95 22.01
N LEU A 19 3.99 13.23 23.14
CA LEU A 19 2.87 12.99 24.04
C LEU A 19 2.51 14.28 24.80
N ASP A 20 1.28 14.78 24.61
CA ASP A 20 0.74 15.98 25.21
C ASP A 20 -0.57 15.69 25.95
N GLU A 21 -0.47 15.09 27.11
CA GLU A 21 -1.67 14.92 27.96
C GLU A 21 -2.18 16.29 28.46
N PRO A 22 -3.51 16.50 28.51
CA PRO A 22 -4.56 15.53 28.24
C PRO A 22 -5.15 15.55 26.82
N THR A 23 -4.66 16.41 25.93
CA THR A 23 -5.33 16.64 24.61
C THR A 23 -4.89 15.68 23.54
N ASN A 24 -3.65 15.14 23.61
CA ASN A 24 -3.04 14.27 22.62
C ASN A 24 -2.99 14.84 21.17
N ALA A 25 -3.19 16.15 21.01
CA ALA A 25 -3.19 16.79 19.69
C ALA A 25 -1.84 16.66 18.98
N TRP A 26 -0.75 16.87 19.73
CA TRP A 26 0.61 16.72 19.22
C TRP A 26 1.05 15.26 19.08
N SER A 27 0.41 14.37 19.81
CA SER A 27 0.67 12.92 19.72
C SER A 27 0.15 12.33 18.42
N CYS A 28 -0.80 13.00 17.78
CA CYS A 28 -1.47 12.56 16.55
C CYS A 28 -1.10 13.42 15.33
N LEU A 29 0.01 14.15 15.43
CA LEU A 29 0.44 15.06 14.37
C LEU A 29 0.84 14.29 13.11
N VAL A 30 0.35 14.76 11.96
CA VAL A 30 0.74 14.35 10.62
C VAL A 30 1.02 15.60 9.81
N SER A 31 2.03 15.59 8.98
CA SER A 31 2.34 16.69 8.07
C SER A 31 1.24 16.86 7.02
N ASP A 32 0.94 18.10 6.63
CA ASP A 32 -0.04 18.41 5.56
C ASP A 32 0.45 17.99 4.17
N GLN A 33 1.73 17.69 4.03
CA GLN A 33 2.38 17.25 2.80
C GLN A 33 3.36 16.13 3.13
N PRO A 34 3.68 15.22 2.19
CA PRO A 34 4.74 14.24 2.35
C PRO A 34 6.07 14.90 2.71
N GLU A 35 6.86 14.28 3.60
CA GLU A 35 8.24 14.70 3.89
C GLU A 35 9.10 14.66 2.64
N VAL A 36 8.83 13.70 1.75
CA VAL A 36 9.43 13.65 0.41
C VAL A 36 8.30 13.45 -0.60
N ALA A 37 8.07 14.44 -1.44
CA ALA A 37 7.11 14.34 -2.53
C ALA A 37 7.52 13.24 -3.52
N VAL A 38 6.54 12.60 -4.18
CA VAL A 38 6.83 11.56 -5.19
C VAL A 38 7.67 12.15 -6.32
N GLY A 39 8.75 11.45 -6.66
CA GLY A 39 9.68 11.84 -7.72
C GLY A 39 10.79 10.81 -7.92
N ALA A 40 11.54 10.99 -9.00
CA ALA A 40 12.68 10.14 -9.32
C ALA A 40 13.89 10.40 -8.41
N ALA A 41 14.72 9.38 -8.20
CA ALA A 41 15.98 9.45 -7.45
C ALA A 41 15.84 9.97 -5.99
N ASN A 42 14.73 9.64 -5.35
CA ASN A 42 14.39 10.12 -4.01
C ASN A 42 14.92 9.24 -2.85
N ALA A 43 15.56 8.11 -3.12
CA ALA A 43 15.95 7.15 -2.07
C ALA A 43 16.76 7.81 -0.94
N GLN A 44 17.75 8.65 -1.28
CA GLN A 44 18.55 9.31 -0.25
C GLN A 44 17.72 10.34 0.55
N ALA A 45 16.84 11.09 -0.12
CA ALA A 45 15.96 12.05 0.56
C ALA A 45 14.98 11.32 1.52
N ILE A 46 14.46 10.17 1.11
CA ILE A 46 13.59 9.33 1.95
C ILE A 46 14.37 8.83 3.17
N LEU A 47 15.58 8.29 2.98
CA LEU A 47 16.42 7.86 4.10
C LEU A 47 16.74 8.99 5.07
N ASP A 48 17.04 10.19 4.56
CA ASP A 48 17.35 11.36 5.36
C ASP A 48 16.11 11.92 6.11
N SER A 49 14.88 11.63 5.61
CA SER A 49 13.62 12.02 6.27
C SER A 49 13.27 11.13 7.46
N ILE A 50 13.79 9.89 7.50
CA ILE A 50 13.50 8.93 8.57
C ILE A 50 14.38 9.24 9.77
N PRO A 51 13.80 9.50 10.97
CA PRO A 51 14.57 9.76 12.17
C PRO A 51 15.53 8.59 12.51
N PRO A 52 16.74 8.86 13.00
CA PRO A 52 17.71 7.83 13.32
C PRO A 52 17.21 6.93 14.46
N ALA A 53 17.47 5.63 14.37
CA ALA A 53 17.06 4.64 15.38
C ALA A 53 17.70 4.87 16.77
N THR A 54 18.77 5.67 16.86
CA THR A 54 19.48 5.96 18.10
C THR A 54 19.47 7.45 18.39
N GLY A 55 19.18 7.83 19.64
CA GLY A 55 19.19 9.24 20.07
C GLY A 55 17.94 10.03 19.69
N PHE A 56 16.96 9.40 19.07
CA PHE A 56 15.65 9.95 18.77
C PHE A 56 14.56 9.07 19.41
N SER A 57 13.57 9.70 20.01
CA SER A 57 12.40 9.00 20.57
C SER A 57 11.16 9.55 19.88
N ILE A 58 10.59 8.75 18.97
CA ILE A 58 9.25 9.00 18.47
C ILE A 58 8.29 8.65 19.59
N SER A 59 7.43 9.58 19.95
CA SER A 59 6.37 9.35 20.92
C SER A 59 5.07 9.93 20.40
N GLY A 60 4.06 9.08 20.31
CA GLY A 60 2.77 9.51 19.78
C GLY A 60 1.84 8.33 19.52
N GLY A 61 0.79 8.61 18.79
CA GLY A 61 -0.17 7.62 18.33
C GLY A 61 0.19 7.05 16.96
N THR A 62 -0.79 6.37 16.38
CA THR A 62 -0.74 5.80 15.02
C THR A 62 -1.82 6.49 14.17
N PRO A 63 -1.65 7.76 13.76
CA PRO A 63 -2.64 8.54 13.00
C PRO A 63 -2.73 8.10 11.53
N ALA A 64 -2.88 6.79 11.31
CA ALA A 64 -2.82 6.18 9.98
C ALA A 64 -3.91 6.70 9.03
N VAL A 65 -5.10 7.04 9.55
CA VAL A 65 -6.18 7.62 8.72
C VAL A 65 -5.79 9.00 8.18
N ALA A 66 -5.23 9.86 9.02
CA ALA A 66 -4.80 11.19 8.59
C ALA A 66 -3.64 11.09 7.59
N ALA A 67 -2.63 10.26 7.91
CA ALA A 67 -1.49 10.02 7.03
C ALA A 67 -1.91 9.44 5.67
N PHE A 68 -2.81 8.45 5.68
CA PHE A 68 -3.32 7.85 4.46
C PHE A 68 -4.03 8.89 3.56
N ARG A 69 -4.87 9.74 4.15
CA ARG A 69 -5.54 10.82 3.40
C ARG A 69 -4.54 11.79 2.78
N THR A 70 -3.54 12.26 3.53
CA THR A 70 -2.50 13.15 3.00
C THR A 70 -1.73 12.49 1.85
N ALA A 71 -1.34 11.22 1.99
CA ALA A 71 -0.66 10.47 0.92
C ALA A 71 -1.56 10.29 -0.31
N LEU A 72 -2.82 9.95 -0.11
CA LEU A 72 -3.81 9.79 -1.18
C LEU A 72 -4.04 11.10 -1.93
N ASP A 73 -4.26 12.21 -1.23
CA ASP A 73 -4.47 13.53 -1.81
C ASP A 73 -3.26 13.97 -2.64
N HIS A 74 -2.04 13.69 -2.15
CA HIS A 74 -0.81 13.93 -2.90
C HIS A 74 -0.76 13.12 -4.19
N LEU A 75 -1.04 11.81 -4.14
CA LEU A 75 -1.05 10.95 -5.33
C LEU A 75 -2.15 11.34 -6.32
N MET A 76 -3.32 11.77 -5.84
CA MET A 76 -4.41 12.24 -6.71
C MET A 76 -4.07 13.54 -7.43
N ALA A 77 -3.23 14.39 -6.86
CA ALA A 77 -2.76 15.62 -7.48
C ALA A 77 -1.71 15.37 -8.60
N LEU A 78 -1.07 14.20 -8.64
CA LEU A 78 -0.13 13.83 -9.69
C LEU A 78 -0.84 13.44 -10.99
N PRO A 79 -0.19 13.57 -12.17
CA PRO A 79 -0.73 13.09 -13.44
C PRO A 79 -1.19 11.63 -13.38
N ASN A 80 -2.25 11.29 -14.10
CA ASN A 80 -2.88 9.95 -14.05
C ASN A 80 -2.29 8.93 -15.03
N GLU A 81 -1.22 9.28 -15.71
CA GLU A 81 -0.63 8.46 -16.78
C GLU A 81 0.13 7.24 -16.25
N GLN A 82 0.58 7.30 -15.01
CA GLN A 82 1.32 6.21 -14.36
C GLN A 82 0.46 5.48 -13.31
N PRO A 83 0.63 4.16 -13.16
CA PRO A 83 0.06 3.44 -12.02
C PRO A 83 0.55 4.05 -10.70
N LYS A 84 -0.31 4.11 -9.71
CA LYS A 84 -0.01 4.66 -8.38
C LYS A 84 -0.36 3.62 -7.33
N ALA A 85 0.42 3.54 -6.26
CA ALA A 85 0.15 2.67 -5.12
C ALA A 85 0.57 3.35 -3.81
N ILE A 86 -0.01 2.89 -2.71
CA ILE A 86 0.42 3.24 -1.35
C ILE A 86 1.01 2.00 -0.70
N VAL A 87 2.15 2.14 -0.03
CA VAL A 87 2.72 1.12 0.85
C VAL A 87 2.58 1.62 2.28
N LEU A 88 1.66 1.02 3.04
CA LEU A 88 1.44 1.33 4.45
C LEU A 88 2.33 0.45 5.31
N VAL A 89 3.33 1.04 5.98
CA VAL A 89 4.24 0.35 6.90
C VAL A 89 3.92 0.78 8.32
N THR A 90 3.60 -0.17 9.23
CA THR A 90 3.21 0.16 10.61
C THR A 90 3.53 -0.97 11.58
N ASP A 91 3.78 -0.63 12.85
CA ASP A 91 3.96 -1.55 13.96
C ASP A 91 2.74 -1.61 14.90
N GLY A 92 1.65 -0.90 14.55
CA GLY A 92 0.47 -0.77 15.39
C GLY A 92 -0.85 -0.62 14.62
N ALA A 93 -1.93 -0.72 15.35
CA ALA A 93 -3.26 -0.44 14.83
C ALA A 93 -3.54 1.07 14.80
N ALA A 94 -4.32 1.52 13.80
CA ALA A 94 -4.73 2.91 13.68
C ALA A 94 -5.44 3.42 14.94
N ASN A 95 -5.05 4.60 15.39
CA ASN A 95 -5.74 5.36 16.42
C ASN A 95 -5.76 6.85 16.04
N CYS A 96 -5.92 7.76 16.97
CA CYS A 96 -5.97 9.20 16.68
C CYS A 96 -7.22 9.63 15.88
N SER A 97 -8.34 8.96 16.10
CA SER A 97 -9.60 9.36 15.47
C SER A 97 -10.03 10.76 15.93
N GLU A 98 -10.36 11.62 14.98
CA GLU A 98 -10.95 12.94 15.25
C GLU A 98 -12.38 12.86 15.81
N GLU A 99 -13.01 11.69 15.75
CA GLU A 99 -14.35 11.44 16.28
C GLU A 99 -14.34 11.16 17.80
N GLU A 100 -13.14 10.87 18.34
CA GLU A 100 -12.96 10.58 19.77
C GLU A 100 -12.74 11.85 20.61
N ALA A 101 -13.08 11.77 21.88
CA ALA A 101 -12.77 12.84 22.82
C ALA A 101 -11.23 12.99 22.95
N PRO A 102 -10.72 14.23 23.13
CA PRO A 102 -9.27 14.47 23.11
C PRO A 102 -8.44 13.59 24.05
N GLY A 103 -8.97 13.15 25.18
CA GLY A 103 -8.29 12.23 26.10
C GLY A 103 -8.28 10.76 25.68
N ASP A 104 -9.13 10.37 24.74
CA ASP A 104 -9.36 8.97 24.35
C ASP A 104 -8.73 8.61 22.99
N THR A 105 -8.24 9.58 22.24
CA THR A 105 -7.72 9.42 20.87
C THR A 105 -6.63 8.36 20.71
N LEU A 106 -5.79 8.17 21.72
CA LEU A 106 -4.72 7.15 21.70
C LEU A 106 -5.21 5.75 22.11
N PHE A 107 -6.39 5.65 22.74
CA PHE A 107 -6.92 4.40 23.25
C PHE A 107 -7.97 3.76 22.33
N ALA A 108 -8.61 4.57 21.50
CA ALA A 108 -9.64 4.12 20.59
C ALA A 108 -9.02 3.71 19.24
N TYR A 109 -9.46 2.58 18.72
CA TYR A 109 -9.12 2.17 17.35
C TYR A 109 -9.88 3.04 16.35
N ASP A 110 -9.16 3.59 15.37
CA ASP A 110 -9.80 4.30 14.26
C ASP A 110 -10.26 3.31 13.18
N ALA A 111 -11.51 2.88 13.30
CA ALA A 111 -12.13 1.89 12.42
C ALA A 111 -12.42 2.41 11.00
N ARG A 112 -12.12 3.68 10.69
CA ARG A 112 -12.36 4.27 9.35
C ARG A 112 -11.32 3.85 8.33
N LEU A 113 -10.13 3.40 8.76
CA LEU A 113 -9.02 3.12 7.85
C LEU A 113 -9.38 2.09 6.76
N PRO A 114 -9.98 0.92 7.04
CA PRO A 114 -10.33 -0.05 6.00
C PRO A 114 -11.24 0.55 4.91
N GLN A 115 -12.27 1.32 5.31
CA GLN A 115 -13.19 1.93 4.35
C GLN A 115 -12.50 2.96 3.44
N ILE A 116 -11.63 3.80 4.01
CA ILE A 116 -10.90 4.82 3.23
C ILE A 116 -9.93 4.15 2.24
N VAL A 117 -9.29 3.06 2.65
CA VAL A 117 -8.41 2.26 1.79
C VAL A 117 -9.20 1.58 0.68
N GLU A 118 -10.38 1.01 0.97
CA GLU A 118 -11.28 0.44 -0.03
C GLU A 118 -11.75 1.49 -1.05
N ASP A 119 -12.13 2.68 -0.58
CA ASP A 119 -12.51 3.79 -1.45
C ASP A 119 -11.36 4.24 -2.36
N ALA A 120 -10.12 4.30 -1.85
CA ALA A 120 -8.94 4.61 -2.66
C ALA A 120 -8.72 3.57 -3.77
N TYR A 121 -8.86 2.30 -3.45
CA TYR A 121 -8.74 1.23 -4.44
C TYR A 121 -9.88 1.23 -5.45
N THR A 122 -11.14 1.26 -5.00
CA THR A 122 -12.31 1.06 -5.86
C THR A 122 -12.68 2.29 -6.68
N GLN A 123 -12.50 3.51 -6.14
CA GLN A 123 -12.92 4.76 -6.78
C GLN A 123 -11.76 5.48 -7.48
N GLN A 124 -10.53 5.45 -6.90
CA GLN A 124 -9.36 6.12 -7.45
C GLN A 124 -8.41 5.17 -8.17
N GLN A 125 -8.62 3.85 -8.05
CA GLN A 125 -7.74 2.83 -8.61
C GLN A 125 -6.30 2.95 -8.07
N ILE A 126 -6.17 3.23 -6.77
CA ILE A 126 -4.89 3.31 -6.06
C ILE A 126 -4.86 2.15 -5.04
N PRO A 127 -4.19 1.03 -5.35
CA PRO A 127 -4.05 -0.09 -4.44
C PRO A 127 -3.17 0.26 -3.24
N THR A 128 -3.38 -0.49 -2.15
CA THR A 128 -2.60 -0.33 -0.91
C THR A 128 -2.00 -1.66 -0.48
N TYR A 129 -0.69 -1.71 -0.44
CA TYR A 129 0.07 -2.80 0.17
C TYR A 129 0.29 -2.53 1.65
N VAL A 130 0.18 -3.55 2.49
CA VAL A 130 0.33 -3.41 3.94
C VAL A 130 1.49 -4.24 4.44
N VAL A 131 2.40 -3.58 5.16
CA VAL A 131 3.56 -4.20 5.82
C VAL A 131 3.44 -3.93 7.32
N GLY A 132 3.27 -4.99 8.10
CA GLY A 132 3.28 -4.96 9.56
C GLY A 132 4.67 -5.27 10.12
N ILE A 133 5.06 -4.61 11.20
CA ILE A 133 6.33 -4.85 11.89
C ILE A 133 6.06 -5.47 13.24
N ASP A 134 6.53 -6.72 13.46
CA ASP A 134 6.37 -7.53 14.70
C ASP A 134 4.90 -7.59 15.18
N ILE A 135 3.97 -7.69 14.22
CA ILE A 135 2.54 -7.78 14.56
C ILE A 135 2.22 -9.18 15.12
N ARG A 136 1.54 -9.20 16.25
CA ARG A 136 1.16 -10.42 16.94
C ARG A 136 -0.35 -10.55 17.01
N ASP A 137 -0.84 -11.79 16.91
CA ASP A 137 -2.26 -12.09 17.04
C ASP A 137 -2.68 -12.13 18.52
N PHE A 138 -2.89 -10.94 19.09
CA PHE A 138 -3.46 -10.78 20.42
C PHE A 138 -4.19 -9.44 20.55
N MET A 139 -5.07 -9.35 21.54
CA MET A 139 -5.78 -8.12 21.83
C MET A 139 -4.85 -7.08 22.48
N GLY A 140 -4.62 -5.97 21.78
CA GLY A 140 -3.91 -4.81 22.31
C GLY A 140 -4.69 -4.07 23.39
N SER A 141 -4.03 -3.11 24.04
CA SER A 141 -4.65 -2.27 25.06
C SER A 141 -4.70 -0.78 24.65
N LYS A 142 -3.86 -0.38 23.72
CA LYS A 142 -3.74 1.00 23.22
C LYS A 142 -3.40 1.01 21.74
N PRO A 143 -4.37 1.01 20.86
CA PRO A 143 -5.82 0.88 21.09
C PRO A 143 -6.25 -0.54 21.51
N ALA A 144 -7.46 -0.66 22.07
CA ALA A 144 -8.03 -1.92 22.49
C ALA A 144 -8.60 -2.71 21.30
N VAL A 145 -7.71 -3.19 20.44
CA VAL A 145 -8.02 -3.95 19.22
C VAL A 145 -6.96 -5.02 18.97
N ASN A 146 -7.31 -6.06 18.23
CA ASN A 146 -6.34 -7.01 17.71
C ASN A 146 -5.72 -6.44 16.42
N THR A 147 -4.47 -5.99 16.51
CA THR A 147 -3.75 -5.37 15.39
C THR A 147 -3.62 -6.30 14.19
N HIS A 148 -3.40 -7.60 14.42
CA HIS A 148 -3.33 -8.60 13.34
C HIS A 148 -4.63 -8.64 12.52
N HIS A 149 -5.79 -8.62 13.19
CA HIS A 149 -7.08 -8.59 12.50
C HIS A 149 -7.31 -7.27 11.78
N SER A 150 -7.03 -6.14 12.43
CA SER A 150 -7.26 -4.83 11.80
C SER A 150 -6.38 -4.61 10.57
N LEU A 151 -5.11 -5.03 10.59
CA LEU A 151 -4.25 -4.94 9.41
C LEU A 151 -4.65 -5.92 8.31
N SER A 152 -5.18 -7.09 8.66
CA SER A 152 -5.74 -8.02 7.68
C SER A 152 -6.94 -7.40 6.93
N GLU A 153 -7.83 -6.70 7.65
CA GLU A 153 -8.96 -5.97 7.04
C GLU A 153 -8.46 -4.85 6.11
N VAL A 154 -7.47 -4.07 6.54
CA VAL A 154 -6.88 -3.00 5.71
C VAL A 154 -6.23 -3.56 4.44
N ALA A 155 -5.48 -4.67 4.56
CA ALA A 155 -4.82 -5.28 3.40
C ALA A 155 -5.82 -5.85 2.39
N LEU A 156 -6.90 -6.47 2.86
CA LEU A 156 -7.98 -6.94 1.98
C LEU A 156 -8.69 -5.77 1.28
N ALA A 157 -8.94 -4.68 2.01
CA ALA A 157 -9.52 -3.45 1.48
C ALA A 157 -8.61 -2.78 0.43
N GLY A 158 -7.30 -2.91 0.58
CA GLY A 158 -6.29 -2.35 -0.33
C GLY A 158 -6.27 -2.97 -1.73
N GLY A 159 -6.98 -4.08 -1.95
CA GLY A 159 -7.17 -4.70 -3.27
C GLY A 159 -5.99 -5.53 -3.78
N VAL A 160 -4.88 -5.57 -3.06
CA VAL A 160 -3.65 -6.33 -3.40
C VAL A 160 -3.14 -7.13 -2.20
N PRO A 161 -3.98 -7.96 -1.58
CA PRO A 161 -3.58 -8.72 -0.41
C PRO A 161 -2.47 -9.72 -0.76
N ARG A 162 -1.53 -9.89 0.17
CA ARG A 162 -0.49 -10.93 0.05
C ARG A 162 -1.13 -12.29 -0.18
N GLN A 163 -0.59 -13.04 -1.13
CA GLN A 163 -1.04 -14.39 -1.44
C GLN A 163 -0.39 -15.42 -0.51
N GLY A 164 -1.19 -16.28 0.06
CA GLY A 164 -0.74 -17.37 0.93
C GLY A 164 -0.31 -16.92 2.33
N GLY A 165 -1.12 -17.19 3.34
CA GLY A 165 -0.91 -16.78 4.72
C GLY A 165 -1.71 -15.53 5.10
N ASP A 166 -1.12 -14.65 5.92
CA ASP A 166 -1.76 -13.39 6.31
C ASP A 166 -1.90 -12.47 5.09
N PRO A 167 -3.01 -11.72 4.97
CA PRO A 167 -3.23 -10.82 3.83
C PRO A 167 -2.22 -9.67 3.72
N TYR A 168 -1.44 -9.41 4.77
CA TYR A 168 -0.38 -8.41 4.81
C TYR A 168 0.99 -9.06 5.03
N TYR A 169 2.06 -8.33 4.75
CA TYR A 169 3.42 -8.77 5.02
C TYR A 169 3.76 -8.49 6.49
N ASN A 170 4.01 -9.52 7.29
CA ASN A 170 4.41 -9.37 8.69
C ASN A 170 5.90 -9.66 8.84
N SER A 171 6.70 -8.66 9.23
CA SER A 171 8.15 -8.72 9.29
C SER A 171 8.61 -8.59 10.73
N VAL A 172 9.32 -9.59 11.24
CA VAL A 172 9.79 -9.60 12.64
C VAL A 172 11.26 -9.19 12.78
N ASN A 173 11.94 -8.93 11.66
CA ASN A 173 13.33 -8.48 11.62
C ASN A 173 13.63 -7.72 10.31
N GLN A 174 14.81 -7.09 10.25
CA GLN A 174 15.22 -6.27 9.10
C GLN A 174 15.28 -7.06 7.78
N ILE A 175 15.67 -8.32 7.81
CA ILE A 175 15.77 -9.14 6.58
C ILE A 175 14.38 -9.37 6.02
N GLU A 176 13.44 -9.80 6.85
CA GLU A 176 12.05 -9.99 6.43
C GLU A 176 11.37 -8.69 5.97
N LEU A 177 11.69 -7.55 6.59
CA LEU A 177 11.21 -6.25 6.14
C LEU A 177 11.76 -5.90 4.75
N THR A 178 13.05 -6.12 4.52
CA THR A 178 13.65 -5.91 3.20
C THR A 178 13.01 -6.82 2.16
N ASP A 179 12.87 -8.11 2.44
CA ASP A 179 12.26 -9.08 1.52
C ASP A 179 10.77 -8.71 1.23
N ALA A 180 10.03 -8.23 2.24
CA ALA A 180 8.64 -7.79 2.08
C ALA A 180 8.56 -6.56 1.16
N LEU A 181 9.41 -5.56 1.39
CA LEU A 181 9.45 -4.35 0.57
C LEU A 181 9.90 -4.64 -0.86
N ASP A 182 10.92 -5.47 -1.04
CA ASP A 182 11.38 -5.90 -2.37
C ASP A 182 10.26 -6.64 -3.12
N THR A 183 9.51 -7.52 -2.43
CA THR A 183 8.34 -8.20 -3.02
C THR A 183 7.26 -7.23 -3.44
N VAL A 184 6.90 -6.27 -2.57
CA VAL A 184 5.88 -5.25 -2.87
C VAL A 184 6.32 -4.37 -4.05
N LEU A 185 7.57 -3.94 -4.08
CA LEU A 185 8.10 -3.13 -5.18
C LEU A 185 8.06 -3.89 -6.51
N HIS A 186 8.47 -5.16 -6.51
CA HIS A 186 8.38 -6.02 -7.69
C HIS A 186 6.92 -6.15 -8.18
N GLN A 187 5.97 -6.35 -7.28
CA GLN A 187 4.55 -6.40 -7.65
C GLN A 187 4.05 -5.07 -8.25
N ILE A 188 4.45 -3.92 -7.68
CA ILE A 188 4.10 -2.60 -8.22
C ILE A 188 4.65 -2.43 -9.65
N GLU A 189 5.89 -2.81 -9.90
CA GLU A 189 6.53 -2.70 -11.21
C GLU A 189 5.94 -3.65 -12.26
N CYS A 190 5.39 -4.78 -11.83
CA CYS A 190 4.75 -5.77 -12.69
C CYS A 190 3.25 -5.55 -12.85
N THR A 191 2.69 -4.52 -12.20
CA THR A 191 1.26 -4.23 -12.25
C THR A 191 0.92 -3.30 -13.40
N VAL A 192 -0.06 -3.71 -14.20
CA VAL A 192 -0.60 -2.92 -15.32
C VAL A 192 -2.01 -2.46 -14.94
N LYS A 193 -2.21 -1.14 -14.97
CA LYS A 193 -3.52 -0.52 -14.77
C LYS A 193 -4.29 -0.50 -16.08
N LEU A 194 -5.54 -0.99 -16.06
CA LEU A 194 -6.45 -0.89 -17.19
C LEU A 194 -7.17 0.47 -17.19
N PRO A 195 -7.46 1.05 -18.36
CA PRO A 195 -8.25 2.27 -18.46
C PRO A 195 -9.66 2.13 -17.88
N GLU A 196 -10.24 0.92 -18.01
CA GLU A 196 -11.55 0.55 -17.49
C GLU A 196 -11.59 -0.93 -17.16
N ALA A 197 -12.47 -1.31 -16.22
CA ALA A 197 -12.70 -2.72 -15.93
C ALA A 197 -13.37 -3.41 -17.13
N PRO A 198 -12.90 -4.58 -17.58
CA PRO A 198 -13.52 -5.31 -18.67
C PRO A 198 -14.91 -5.82 -18.29
N GLU A 199 -15.86 -5.76 -19.21
CA GLU A 199 -17.20 -6.34 -19.01
C GLU A 199 -17.14 -7.87 -18.86
N HIS A 200 -16.19 -8.52 -19.54
CA HIS A 200 -15.93 -9.95 -19.52
C HIS A 200 -14.48 -10.23 -19.10
N PRO A 201 -14.17 -10.26 -17.79
CA PRO A 201 -12.80 -10.43 -17.30
C PRO A 201 -12.12 -11.75 -17.72
N ASP A 202 -12.91 -12.80 -17.94
CA ASP A 202 -12.43 -14.12 -18.37
C ASP A 202 -12.05 -14.18 -19.87
N GLU A 203 -12.45 -13.18 -20.66
CA GLU A 203 -12.17 -13.09 -22.09
C GLU A 203 -11.00 -12.16 -22.42
N LEU A 204 -10.41 -11.55 -21.39
CA LEU A 204 -9.26 -10.67 -21.57
C LEU A 204 -8.06 -11.48 -22.08
N ARG A 205 -7.38 -10.93 -23.09
CA ARG A 205 -6.10 -11.47 -23.59
C ARG A 205 -5.02 -10.45 -23.39
N VAL A 206 -3.87 -10.92 -22.89
CA VAL A 206 -2.71 -10.11 -22.62
C VAL A 206 -1.55 -10.63 -23.45
N ASP A 207 -0.77 -9.72 -24.04
CA ASP A 207 0.51 -10.03 -24.67
C ASP A 207 1.60 -9.07 -24.15
N VAL A 208 2.84 -9.54 -24.17
CA VAL A 208 4.01 -8.71 -23.90
C VAL A 208 4.88 -8.76 -25.14
N ASP A 209 5.18 -7.60 -25.73
CA ASP A 209 5.88 -7.46 -27.00
C ASP A 209 5.26 -8.32 -28.13
N GLY A 210 3.91 -8.37 -28.18
CA GLY A 210 3.14 -9.15 -29.16
C GLY A 210 3.13 -10.66 -28.92
N ASN A 211 3.73 -11.15 -27.82
CA ASN A 211 3.70 -12.56 -27.43
C ASN A 211 2.59 -12.78 -26.41
N PRO A 212 1.55 -13.59 -26.73
CA PRO A 212 0.46 -13.89 -25.80
C PRO A 212 0.98 -14.57 -24.54
N VAL A 213 0.49 -14.13 -23.38
CA VAL A 213 0.79 -14.72 -22.07
C VAL A 213 -0.46 -15.28 -21.44
N PRO A 214 -0.41 -16.48 -20.79
CA PRO A 214 -1.58 -17.13 -20.25
C PRO A 214 -2.10 -16.42 -18.99
N GLN A 215 -3.42 -16.50 -18.77
CA GLN A 215 -4.03 -16.12 -17.52
C GLN A 215 -3.78 -17.22 -16.48
N LEU A 216 -3.41 -16.82 -15.27
CA LEU A 216 -3.16 -17.66 -14.10
C LEU A 216 -4.16 -17.32 -13.00
N ALA A 217 -4.36 -18.23 -12.04
CA ALA A 217 -5.13 -17.88 -10.85
C ALA A 217 -4.37 -16.92 -9.92
N ASN A 218 -3.03 -17.06 -9.87
CA ASN A 218 -2.13 -16.16 -9.16
C ASN A 218 -0.68 -16.34 -9.67
N CYS A 219 0.22 -15.39 -9.36
CA CYS A 219 1.59 -15.41 -9.83
C CYS A 219 2.47 -16.55 -9.28
N SER A 220 2.03 -17.30 -8.29
CA SER A 220 2.77 -18.49 -7.81
C SER A 220 2.69 -19.69 -8.75
N GLU A 221 1.79 -19.65 -9.75
CA GLU A 221 1.62 -20.75 -10.72
C GLU A 221 2.64 -20.73 -11.86
N GLY A 222 3.36 -19.63 -12.06
CA GLY A 222 4.42 -19.52 -13.08
C GLY A 222 4.34 -18.27 -13.95
N ASP A 223 4.68 -18.43 -15.23
CA ASP A 223 4.77 -17.32 -16.18
C ASP A 223 3.41 -17.00 -16.81
N GLY A 224 2.99 -15.75 -16.76
CA GLY A 224 1.70 -15.34 -17.32
C GLY A 224 1.22 -14.02 -16.75
N TRP A 225 -0.08 -13.89 -16.56
CA TRP A 225 -0.68 -12.77 -15.88
C TRP A 225 -1.83 -13.22 -14.96
N ALA A 226 -2.06 -12.50 -13.88
CA ALA A 226 -3.18 -12.72 -12.97
C ALA A 226 -3.90 -11.41 -12.66
N TRP A 227 -5.13 -11.47 -12.19
CA TRP A 227 -5.77 -10.31 -11.59
C TRP A 227 -5.11 -9.97 -10.25
N SER A 228 -4.72 -8.73 -10.04
CA SER A 228 -4.17 -8.28 -8.75
C SER A 228 -5.17 -8.50 -7.61
N ASN A 229 -6.47 -8.34 -7.91
CA ASN A 229 -7.55 -8.79 -7.04
C ASN A 229 -8.47 -9.75 -7.82
N PRO A 230 -8.44 -11.05 -7.52
CA PRO A 230 -9.28 -12.03 -8.22
C PRO A 230 -10.78 -11.84 -8.00
N ASN A 231 -11.19 -11.13 -6.95
CA ASN A 231 -12.58 -10.83 -6.64
C ASN A 231 -13.08 -9.50 -7.24
N GLY A 232 -12.20 -8.76 -7.96
CA GLY A 232 -12.48 -7.45 -8.54
C GLY A 232 -12.40 -6.27 -7.55
N PRO A 233 -12.54 -5.05 -8.04
CA PRO A 233 -12.72 -4.69 -9.45
C PRO A 233 -11.49 -5.08 -10.29
N HIS A 234 -11.73 -5.59 -11.51
CA HIS A 234 -10.70 -6.07 -12.44
C HIS A 234 -10.06 -4.90 -13.21
N THR A 235 -9.43 -3.98 -12.49
CA THR A 235 -8.80 -2.77 -13.04
C THR A 235 -7.27 -2.82 -13.06
N HIS A 236 -6.70 -3.82 -12.39
CA HIS A 236 -5.26 -4.04 -12.33
C HIS A 236 -4.97 -5.52 -12.59
N LEU A 237 -4.01 -5.79 -13.46
CA LEU A 237 -3.44 -7.11 -13.65
C LEU A 237 -1.95 -7.10 -13.28
N GLU A 238 -1.46 -8.21 -12.77
CA GLU A 238 -0.06 -8.44 -12.42
C GLU A 238 0.55 -9.39 -13.45
N LEU A 239 1.65 -8.99 -14.06
CA LEU A 239 2.45 -9.87 -14.90
C LEU A 239 3.36 -10.73 -14.02
N CYS A 240 3.45 -12.01 -14.31
CA CYS A 240 4.08 -13.01 -13.47
C CYS A 240 5.31 -13.60 -14.15
N GLY A 241 6.39 -13.80 -13.39
CA GLY A 241 7.60 -14.43 -13.86
C GLY A 241 8.18 -13.76 -15.11
N PHE A 242 8.47 -14.53 -16.14
CA PHE A 242 9.08 -14.02 -17.38
C PHE A 242 8.26 -12.92 -18.09
N ALA A 243 6.94 -12.90 -17.89
CA ALA A 243 6.10 -11.83 -18.47
C ALA A 243 6.38 -10.46 -17.80
N CYS A 244 6.68 -10.45 -16.49
CA CYS A 244 7.10 -9.24 -15.80
C CYS A 244 8.50 -8.79 -16.24
N ASP A 245 9.48 -9.71 -16.32
CA ASP A 245 10.82 -9.38 -16.79
C ASP A 245 10.78 -8.76 -18.19
N ALA A 246 9.95 -9.33 -19.09
CA ALA A 246 9.76 -8.80 -20.43
C ALA A 246 9.10 -7.41 -20.43
N LEU A 247 8.17 -7.12 -19.53
CA LEU A 247 7.62 -5.77 -19.38
C LEU A 247 8.71 -4.76 -19.00
N GLN A 248 9.57 -5.11 -18.05
CA GLN A 248 10.67 -4.24 -17.60
C GLN A 248 11.68 -3.96 -18.71
N ASP A 249 11.94 -4.95 -19.60
CA ASP A 249 12.88 -4.82 -20.72
C ASP A 249 12.29 -4.02 -21.91
N VAL A 250 11.04 -4.27 -22.28
CA VAL A 250 10.41 -3.73 -23.49
C VAL A 250 9.45 -2.58 -23.19
N GLY A 251 8.85 -2.58 -21.99
CA GLY A 251 7.93 -1.55 -21.54
C GLY A 251 6.56 -1.51 -22.24
N ALA A 252 6.20 -2.57 -23.00
CA ALA A 252 4.96 -2.60 -23.78
C ALA A 252 4.12 -3.84 -23.47
N VAL A 253 2.88 -3.60 -23.05
CA VAL A 253 1.85 -4.63 -22.85
C VAL A 253 0.65 -4.35 -23.73
N GLY A 254 0.25 -5.33 -24.52
CA GLY A 254 -1.00 -5.34 -25.26
C GLY A 254 -2.12 -5.96 -24.39
N VAL A 255 -3.24 -5.24 -24.29
CA VAL A 255 -4.44 -5.74 -23.64
C VAL A 255 -5.59 -5.74 -24.63
N HIS A 256 -6.15 -6.90 -24.88
CA HIS A 256 -7.22 -7.09 -25.87
C HIS A 256 -8.51 -7.52 -25.17
N TYR A 257 -9.51 -6.67 -25.29
CA TYR A 257 -10.85 -6.95 -24.77
C TYR A 257 -11.57 -7.86 -25.76
N GLY A 258 -12.14 -8.98 -25.29
CA GLY A 258 -12.96 -9.84 -26.12
C GLY A 258 -14.18 -9.07 -26.64
N CYS A 259 -14.49 -9.20 -27.94
CA CYS A 259 -15.78 -8.76 -28.43
C CYS A 259 -16.81 -9.85 -28.10
N PRO A 260 -17.97 -9.55 -27.50
CA PRO A 260 -19.04 -10.51 -27.42
C PRO A 260 -19.44 -10.94 -28.84
N ASP A 261 -19.49 -12.28 -29.09
CA ASP A 261 -19.99 -12.88 -30.33
C ASP A 261 -21.49 -12.57 -30.55
#